data_00ffca8df99bedde1325eee179f48da3
#
_entry.id   00ffca8df99bedde1325eee179f48da3
#
_cell.length_a   1.000
_cell.length_b   1.000
_cell.length_c   1.000
_cell.angle_alpha   90.00
_cell.angle_beta   90.00
_cell.angle_gamma   90.00
#
_symmetry.space_group_name_H-M   'P 1'
#
loop_
_entity.id
_entity.type
_entity.pdbx_description
1 polymer ?
#
loop_
_entity_poly.entity_id
_entity_poly.type
_entity_poly.pdbx_seq_one_letter_code
_entity_poly.pdbx_strand_id
1 'polypeptide(L)'
;MLKKIPKLPLSALIFYTAIFILWKLKFIPSPSNILIFLESLYNSYGLLGLFIASFLEGIVYFGLYFPGSFIVALAVILSDGSFISLFLISLIVAFALSATSIINYTLGNRILSNKLDRKLFQKDKKILSKGILISALHPNALAFYFFNSGIKKQSLLKVLLVPLIIIPYGLILGYLFYSIKEPLKRAIESPYLMITVIIIWILITFLIKNKNK
;
A
#
# COMPACT_ATOMS: atom_id res chain seq x y z
N MET A 1 34.24 -15.92 2.64
CA MET A 1 33.37 -14.78 2.22
C MET A 1 31.93 -15.12 2.51
N LEU A 2 31.36 -14.59 3.59
CA LEU A 2 29.95 -14.74 3.92
C LEU A 2 29.12 -14.01 2.85
N LYS A 3 28.46 -14.78 1.97
CA LYS A 3 27.56 -14.26 0.94
C LYS A 3 26.47 -13.48 1.62
N LYS A 4 26.29 -12.19 1.30
CA LYS A 4 25.30 -11.32 1.93
C LYS A 4 23.89 -11.90 1.73
N ILE A 5 23.31 -12.40 2.81
CA ILE A 5 21.92 -12.86 2.86
C ILE A 5 20.99 -11.73 2.41
N PRO A 6 19.95 -12.00 1.62
CA PRO A 6 19.00 -10.95 1.21
C PRO A 6 18.27 -10.40 2.44
N LYS A 7 18.49 -9.09 2.72
CA LYS A 7 18.01 -8.46 3.96
C LYS A 7 16.48 -8.47 4.08
N LEU A 8 15.77 -8.25 2.97
CA LEU A 8 14.32 -8.09 2.98
C LEU A 8 13.57 -9.39 3.29
N PRO A 9 13.84 -10.54 2.65
CA PRO A 9 13.22 -11.80 3.07
C PRO A 9 13.65 -12.26 4.46
N LEU A 10 14.89 -11.97 4.88
CA LEU A 10 15.35 -12.29 6.23
C LEU A 10 14.60 -11.48 7.29
N SER A 11 14.39 -10.17 7.08
CA SER A 11 13.60 -9.36 8.00
C SER A 11 12.14 -9.82 8.07
N ALA A 12 11.57 -10.26 6.95
CA ALA A 12 10.23 -10.84 6.92
C ALA A 12 10.15 -12.13 7.75
N LEU A 13 11.17 -13.01 7.66
CA LEU A 13 11.23 -14.23 8.46
C LEU A 13 11.32 -13.92 9.96
N ILE A 14 12.21 -12.99 10.35
CA ILE A 14 12.35 -12.59 11.76
C ILE A 14 11.05 -12.02 12.29
N PHE A 15 10.44 -11.09 11.55
CA PHE A 15 9.18 -10.46 11.93
C PHE A 15 8.04 -11.49 12.09
N TYR A 16 7.89 -12.39 11.10
CA TYR A 16 6.85 -13.41 11.15
C TYR A 16 7.07 -14.41 12.28
N THR A 17 8.33 -14.82 12.51
CA THR A 17 8.68 -15.72 13.62
C THR A 17 8.40 -15.07 14.98
N ALA A 18 8.68 -13.77 15.13
CA ALA A 18 8.34 -13.03 16.35
C ALA A 18 6.82 -13.01 16.60
N ILE A 19 6.00 -12.71 15.57
CA ILE A 19 4.54 -12.76 15.67
C ILE A 19 4.07 -14.18 16.03
N PHE A 20 4.64 -15.21 15.39
CA PHE A 20 4.29 -16.60 15.68
C PHE A 20 4.57 -16.98 17.14
N ILE A 21 5.72 -16.56 17.69
CA ILE A 21 6.08 -16.79 19.09
C ILE A 21 5.09 -16.06 20.02
N LEU A 22 4.80 -14.77 19.74
CA LEU A 22 3.84 -13.99 20.55
C LEU A 22 2.45 -14.63 20.55
N TRP A 23 2.00 -15.17 19.42
CA TRP A 23 0.75 -15.93 19.34
C TRP A 23 0.80 -17.22 20.18
N LYS A 24 1.88 -18.01 20.05
CA LYS A 24 2.03 -19.24 20.84
C LYS A 24 2.09 -18.97 22.35
N LEU A 25 2.67 -17.86 22.75
CA LEU A 25 2.71 -17.39 24.13
C LEU A 25 1.39 -16.72 24.58
N LYS A 26 0.35 -16.68 23.71
CA LYS A 26 -0.97 -16.07 23.95
C LYS A 26 -0.94 -14.55 24.23
N PHE A 27 0.13 -13.86 23.85
CA PHE A 27 0.20 -12.39 23.92
C PHE A 27 -0.65 -11.70 22.84
N ILE A 28 -0.87 -12.37 21.71
CA ILE A 28 -1.72 -11.89 20.62
C ILE A 28 -2.76 -12.95 20.25
N PRO A 29 -3.94 -12.54 19.71
CA PRO A 29 -4.95 -13.46 19.23
C PRO A 29 -4.45 -14.38 18.12
N SER A 30 -5.14 -15.49 17.88
CA SER A 30 -4.85 -16.36 16.73
C SER A 30 -5.07 -15.62 15.40
N PRO A 31 -4.38 -15.99 14.33
CA PRO A 31 -4.63 -15.41 13.00
C PRO A 31 -6.10 -15.50 12.59
N SER A 32 -6.79 -16.60 12.90
CA SER A 32 -8.22 -16.77 12.62
C SER A 32 -9.08 -15.77 13.40
N ASN A 33 -8.78 -15.53 14.68
CA ASN A 33 -9.51 -14.54 15.49
C ASN A 33 -9.28 -13.12 14.99
N ILE A 34 -8.05 -12.82 14.51
CA ILE A 34 -7.75 -11.54 13.89
C ILE A 34 -8.56 -11.36 12.61
N LEU A 35 -8.66 -12.40 11.75
CA LEU A 35 -9.48 -12.37 10.55
C LEU A 35 -10.95 -12.12 10.87
N ILE A 36 -11.53 -12.84 11.83
CA ILE A 36 -12.93 -12.66 12.26
C ILE A 36 -13.16 -11.23 12.78
N PHE A 37 -12.22 -10.70 13.56
CA PHE A 37 -12.29 -9.33 14.03
C PHE A 37 -12.26 -8.31 12.88
N LEU A 38 -11.34 -8.49 11.92
CA LEU A 38 -11.24 -7.63 10.74
C LEU A 38 -12.48 -7.71 9.86
N GLU A 39 -13.06 -8.91 9.71
CA GLU A 39 -14.32 -9.14 9.01
C GLU A 39 -15.49 -8.42 9.71
N SER A 40 -15.56 -8.48 11.04
CA SER A 40 -16.58 -7.75 11.80
C SER A 40 -16.43 -6.23 11.65
N LEU A 41 -15.21 -5.71 11.62
CA LEU A 41 -14.95 -4.29 11.34
C LEU A 41 -15.37 -3.91 9.92
N TYR A 42 -15.05 -4.74 8.93
CA TYR A 42 -15.45 -4.50 7.55
C TYR A 42 -16.97 -4.49 7.40
N ASN A 43 -17.67 -5.44 8.03
CA ASN A 43 -19.12 -5.49 8.01
C ASN A 43 -19.78 -4.31 8.73
N SER A 44 -19.15 -3.77 9.78
CA SER A 44 -19.67 -2.62 10.55
C SER A 44 -19.41 -1.28 9.88
N TYR A 45 -18.22 -1.08 9.33
CA TYR A 45 -17.79 0.22 8.78
C TYR A 45 -17.75 0.23 7.24
N GLY A 46 -17.65 -0.95 6.60
CA GLY A 46 -17.76 -1.14 5.17
C GLY A 46 -16.94 -0.15 4.34
N LEU A 47 -17.64 0.47 3.41
CA LEU A 47 -17.03 1.40 2.46
C LEU A 47 -16.55 2.71 3.11
N LEU A 48 -17.14 3.11 4.25
CA LEU A 48 -16.70 4.29 5.00
C LEU A 48 -15.33 4.06 5.63
N GLY A 49 -15.13 2.89 6.26
CA GLY A 49 -13.83 2.51 6.81
C GLY A 49 -12.74 2.43 5.74
N LEU A 50 -13.10 1.91 4.57
CA LEU A 50 -12.22 1.86 3.40
C LEU A 50 -11.83 3.27 2.91
N PHE A 51 -12.80 4.19 2.85
CA PHE A 51 -12.54 5.59 2.49
C PHE A 51 -11.56 6.24 3.47
N ILE A 52 -11.84 6.13 4.78
CA ILE A 52 -10.98 6.71 5.82
C ILE A 52 -9.56 6.12 5.75
N ALA A 53 -9.43 4.80 5.60
CA ALA A 53 -8.14 4.15 5.50
C ALA A 53 -7.33 4.61 4.30
N SER A 54 -7.95 4.66 3.11
CA SER A 54 -7.32 5.13 1.89
C SER A 54 -6.98 6.63 1.95
N PHE A 55 -7.85 7.41 2.59
CA PHE A 55 -7.63 8.84 2.81
C PHE A 55 -6.41 9.08 3.71
N LEU A 56 -6.31 8.40 4.84
CA LEU A 56 -5.18 8.53 5.77
C LEU A 56 -3.86 8.11 5.10
N GLU A 57 -3.85 7.01 4.34
CA GLU A 57 -2.67 6.58 3.58
C GLU A 57 -2.30 7.58 2.47
N GLY A 58 -3.28 8.25 1.88
CA GLY A 58 -3.08 9.24 0.82
C GLY A 58 -2.51 10.58 1.29
N ILE A 59 -2.41 10.86 2.59
CA ILE A 59 -1.82 12.09 3.11
C ILE A 59 -0.30 11.96 3.17
N VAL A 60 0.42 12.95 2.61
CA VAL A 60 1.88 13.00 2.61
C VAL A 60 2.45 12.92 4.03
N TYR A 61 3.50 12.13 4.22
CA TYR A 61 4.13 11.75 5.49
C TYR A 61 3.26 10.85 6.39
N PHE A 62 1.96 11.09 6.54
CA PHE A 62 1.08 10.28 7.37
C PHE A 62 0.95 8.85 6.83
N GLY A 63 0.76 8.73 5.51
CA GLY A 63 0.65 7.45 4.84
C GLY A 63 1.90 6.57 4.93
N LEU A 64 3.07 7.09 5.30
CA LEU A 64 4.26 6.26 5.55
C LEU A 64 4.08 5.34 6.76
N TYR A 65 3.21 5.71 7.69
CA TYR A 65 2.97 4.97 8.93
C TYR A 65 1.62 4.24 8.91
N PHE A 66 0.73 4.57 7.98
CA PHE A 66 -0.62 4.03 7.93
C PHE A 66 -0.77 3.00 6.79
N PRO A 67 -1.10 1.72 7.10
CA PRO A 67 -1.17 0.65 6.10
C PRO A 67 -2.55 0.55 5.42
N GLY A 68 -3.04 1.64 4.81
CA GLY A 68 -4.36 1.69 4.17
C GLY A 68 -4.51 0.69 3.02
N SER A 69 -3.45 0.49 2.23
CA SER A 69 -3.44 -0.51 1.14
C SER A 69 -3.69 -1.93 1.64
N PHE A 70 -3.30 -2.25 2.87
CA PHE A 70 -3.65 -3.52 3.51
C PHE A 70 -5.16 -3.63 3.74
N ILE A 71 -5.81 -2.54 4.18
CA ILE A 71 -7.26 -2.49 4.40
C ILE A 71 -8.01 -2.62 3.08
N VAL A 72 -7.49 -2.02 1.98
CA VAL A 72 -8.03 -2.19 0.62
C VAL A 72 -7.95 -3.66 0.19
N ALA A 73 -6.80 -4.30 0.36
CA ALA A 73 -6.63 -5.72 0.02
C ALA A 73 -7.59 -6.61 0.85
N LEU A 74 -7.76 -6.31 2.13
CA LEU A 74 -8.71 -7.00 3.00
C LEU A 74 -10.15 -6.83 2.51
N ALA A 75 -10.55 -5.60 2.14
CA ALA A 75 -11.88 -5.32 1.59
C ALA A 75 -12.17 -6.16 0.34
N VAL A 76 -11.18 -6.31 -0.55
CA VAL A 76 -11.28 -7.17 -1.74
C VAL A 76 -11.46 -8.64 -1.37
N ILE A 77 -10.67 -9.16 -0.43
CA ILE A 77 -10.72 -10.56 0.01
C ILE A 77 -12.06 -10.88 0.67
N LEU A 78 -12.62 -9.93 1.43
CA LEU A 78 -13.90 -10.10 2.12
C LEU A 78 -15.12 -9.81 1.22
N SER A 79 -14.92 -9.19 0.07
CA SER A 79 -16.00 -8.95 -0.90
C SER A 79 -16.50 -10.26 -1.55
N ASP A 80 -17.64 -10.17 -2.24
CA ASP A 80 -18.18 -11.26 -3.05
C ASP A 80 -17.41 -11.47 -4.37
N GLY A 81 -16.47 -10.57 -4.70
CA GLY A 81 -15.68 -10.60 -5.92
C GLY A 81 -16.46 -10.22 -7.20
N SER A 82 -17.69 -9.78 -7.07
CA SER A 82 -18.45 -9.27 -8.21
C SER A 82 -17.80 -8.03 -8.79
N PHE A 83 -18.00 -7.79 -10.08
CA PHE A 83 -17.52 -6.58 -10.75
C PHE A 83 -18.00 -5.32 -10.03
N ILE A 84 -19.26 -5.31 -9.55
CA ILE A 84 -19.86 -4.17 -8.85
C ILE A 84 -19.12 -3.90 -7.54
N SER A 85 -18.86 -4.93 -6.72
CA SER A 85 -18.13 -4.79 -5.46
C SER A 85 -16.71 -4.30 -5.68
N LEU A 86 -15.98 -4.88 -6.63
CA LEU A 86 -14.61 -4.45 -6.95
C LEU A 86 -14.57 -3.03 -7.53
N PHE A 87 -15.57 -2.66 -8.35
CA PHE A 87 -15.71 -1.31 -8.88
C PHE A 87 -15.99 -0.29 -7.76
N LEU A 88 -16.89 -0.59 -6.83
CA LEU A 88 -17.19 0.29 -5.69
C LEU A 88 -15.97 0.48 -4.78
N ILE A 89 -15.23 -0.58 -4.48
CA ILE A 89 -13.98 -0.51 -3.73
C ILE A 89 -12.99 0.43 -4.45
N SER A 90 -12.77 0.21 -5.75
CA SER A 90 -11.85 1.00 -6.56
C SER A 90 -12.29 2.47 -6.66
N LEU A 91 -13.58 2.72 -6.78
CA LEU A 91 -14.18 4.05 -6.84
C LEU A 91 -13.94 4.82 -5.53
N ILE A 92 -14.17 4.20 -4.39
CA ILE A 92 -13.98 4.82 -3.08
C ILE A 92 -12.51 5.15 -2.83
N VAL A 93 -11.60 4.23 -3.17
CA VAL A 93 -10.16 4.47 -3.10
C VAL A 93 -9.77 5.65 -4.01
N ALA A 94 -10.30 5.69 -5.23
CA ALA A 94 -10.04 6.78 -6.17
C ALA A 94 -10.53 8.13 -5.64
N PHE A 95 -11.72 8.19 -5.03
CA PHE A 95 -12.23 9.40 -4.38
C PHE A 95 -11.35 9.84 -3.20
N ALA A 96 -10.98 8.92 -2.32
CA ALA A 96 -10.11 9.20 -1.18
C ALA A 96 -8.76 9.76 -1.64
N LEU A 97 -8.11 9.11 -2.62
CA LEU A 97 -6.83 9.54 -3.17
C LEU A 97 -6.92 10.83 -3.98
N SER A 98 -8.04 11.12 -4.63
CA SER A 98 -8.28 12.41 -5.30
C SER A 98 -8.38 13.54 -4.27
N ALA A 99 -9.13 13.34 -3.20
CA ALA A 99 -9.28 14.32 -2.13
C ALA A 99 -7.93 14.63 -1.46
N THR A 100 -7.16 13.59 -1.11
CA THR A 100 -5.83 13.77 -0.51
C THR A 100 -4.83 14.38 -1.48
N SER A 101 -4.95 14.13 -2.78
CA SER A 101 -4.13 14.77 -3.81
C SER A 101 -4.30 16.29 -3.82
N ILE A 102 -5.53 16.78 -3.65
CA ILE A 102 -5.83 18.22 -3.50
C ILE A 102 -5.20 18.78 -2.22
N ILE A 103 -5.33 18.05 -1.10
CA ILE A 103 -4.75 18.44 0.19
C ILE A 103 -3.22 18.51 0.07
N ASN A 104 -2.58 17.47 -0.46
CA ASN A 104 -1.13 17.42 -0.61
C ASN A 104 -0.61 18.52 -1.53
N TYR A 105 -1.31 18.81 -2.63
CA TYR A 105 -0.98 19.91 -3.51
C TYR A 105 -1.04 21.26 -2.79
N THR A 106 -2.11 21.51 -2.04
CA THR A 106 -2.28 22.75 -1.28
C THR A 106 -1.25 22.91 -0.17
N LEU A 107 -0.90 21.83 0.52
CA LEU A 107 0.18 21.80 1.50
C LEU A 107 1.52 22.16 0.84
N GLY A 108 1.86 21.52 -0.26
CA GLY A 108 3.10 21.82 -0.99
C GLY A 108 3.15 23.26 -1.51
N ASN A 109 2.02 23.80 -1.97
CA ASN A 109 1.96 25.17 -2.46
C ASN A 109 2.10 26.21 -1.34
N ARG A 110 1.63 25.91 -0.13
CA ARG A 110 1.66 26.85 1.04
C ARG A 110 2.99 26.79 1.79
N ILE A 111 3.54 25.60 2.03
CA ILE A 111 4.72 25.41 2.90
C ILE A 111 5.97 26.09 2.31
N LEU A 112 6.13 26.10 1.00
CA LEU A 112 7.32 26.67 0.33
C LEU A 112 6.95 27.95 -0.43
N SER A 113 6.42 28.94 0.29
CA SER A 113 6.15 30.27 -0.28
C SER A 113 7.43 31.05 -0.61
N ASN A 114 8.56 30.78 0.05
CA ASN A 114 9.82 31.47 -0.13
C ASN A 114 10.64 30.94 -1.33
N LYS A 115 11.14 31.86 -2.16
CA LYS A 115 11.95 31.54 -3.37
C LYS A 115 13.25 30.74 -3.07
N LEU A 116 13.81 30.91 -1.87
CA LEU A 116 15.08 30.26 -1.48
C LEU A 116 14.89 28.76 -1.23
N ASP A 117 13.83 28.39 -0.52
CA ASP A 117 13.50 27.00 -0.20
C ASP A 117 13.13 26.19 -1.44
N ARG A 118 12.49 26.85 -2.43
CA ARG A 118 12.16 26.24 -3.72
C ARG A 118 13.39 25.82 -4.53
N LYS A 119 14.47 26.61 -4.50
CA LYS A 119 15.72 26.27 -5.21
C LYS A 119 16.40 25.04 -4.62
N LEU A 120 16.38 24.86 -3.31
CA LEU A 120 16.95 23.71 -2.63
C LEU A 120 16.20 22.41 -3.00
N PHE A 121 14.85 22.45 -2.99
CA PHE A 121 14.04 21.30 -3.39
C PHE A 121 14.06 20.99 -4.90
N GLN A 122 14.34 21.97 -5.75
CA GLN A 122 14.47 21.75 -7.20
C GLN A 122 15.77 21.04 -7.59
N LYS A 123 16.81 21.06 -6.72
CA LYS A 123 18.11 20.45 -7.01
C LYS A 123 18.07 18.92 -6.99
N ASP A 124 17.15 18.32 -6.21
CA ASP A 124 16.95 16.87 -6.16
C ASP A 124 15.98 16.38 -7.26
N LYS A 125 16.37 16.59 -8.53
CA LYS A 125 15.58 16.22 -9.70
C LYS A 125 15.26 14.70 -9.80
N LYS A 126 16.05 13.84 -9.19
CA LYS A 126 15.99 12.39 -9.39
C LYS A 126 14.78 11.71 -8.72
N ILE A 127 14.28 12.23 -7.59
CA ILE A 127 13.11 11.67 -6.87
C ILE A 127 11.79 12.20 -7.46
N LEU A 128 11.83 13.32 -8.18
CA LEU A 128 10.68 14.13 -8.61
C LEU A 128 10.20 13.87 -10.04
N SER A 129 10.87 12.99 -10.80
CA SER A 129 10.60 12.81 -12.24
C SER A 129 9.65 11.64 -12.58
N LYS A 130 9.14 10.92 -11.58
CA LYS A 130 8.14 9.88 -11.83
C LYS A 130 6.86 10.54 -12.31
N GLY A 131 6.38 10.14 -13.48
CA GLY A 131 5.09 10.59 -14.01
C GLY A 131 3.94 10.16 -13.09
N ILE A 132 2.78 10.83 -13.21
CA ILE A 132 1.60 10.53 -12.41
C ILE A 132 1.21 9.05 -12.48
N LEU A 133 1.36 8.40 -13.63
CA LEU A 133 1.07 6.97 -13.82
C LEU A 133 1.86 6.08 -12.87
N ILE A 134 3.19 6.29 -12.79
CA ILE A 134 4.05 5.51 -11.90
C ILE A 134 3.77 5.86 -10.43
N SER A 135 3.48 7.13 -10.15
CA SER A 135 3.16 7.57 -8.80
C SER A 135 1.82 7.02 -8.31
N ALA A 136 0.85 6.83 -9.19
CA ALA A 136 -0.45 6.28 -8.87
C ALA A 136 -0.42 4.78 -8.48
N LEU A 137 0.67 4.06 -8.78
CA LEU A 137 0.82 2.66 -8.35
C LEU A 137 0.91 2.49 -6.83
N HIS A 138 1.20 3.56 -6.09
CA HIS A 138 1.28 3.52 -4.63
C HIS A 138 0.78 4.82 -4.01
N PRO A 139 -0.16 4.79 -3.04
CA PRO A 139 -0.76 5.99 -2.43
C PRO A 139 0.26 7.00 -1.92
N ASN A 140 1.30 6.55 -1.23
CA ASN A 140 2.39 7.42 -0.76
C ASN A 140 3.16 8.09 -1.89
N ALA A 141 3.44 7.38 -2.99
CA ALA A 141 4.12 7.96 -4.13
C ALA A 141 3.25 9.04 -4.80
N LEU A 142 1.94 8.81 -4.87
CA LEU A 142 0.96 9.77 -5.37
C LEU A 142 0.87 11.00 -4.46
N ALA A 143 0.87 10.80 -3.14
CA ALA A 143 0.89 11.87 -2.15
C ALA A 143 2.09 12.80 -2.35
N PHE A 144 3.30 12.24 -2.46
CA PHE A 144 4.52 13.00 -2.74
C PHE A 144 4.51 13.65 -4.12
N TYR A 145 3.93 13.01 -5.13
CA TYR A 145 3.80 13.60 -6.46
C TYR A 145 2.99 14.90 -6.41
N PHE A 146 1.82 14.90 -5.76
CA PHE A 146 0.98 16.11 -5.66
C PHE A 146 1.57 17.15 -4.73
N PHE A 147 2.17 16.75 -3.61
CA PHE A 147 2.90 17.67 -2.74
C PHE A 147 4.00 18.43 -3.52
N ASN A 148 4.81 17.70 -4.27
CA ASN A 148 5.86 18.28 -5.11
C ASN A 148 5.29 19.12 -6.28
N SER A 149 4.17 18.72 -6.84
CA SER A 149 3.47 19.49 -7.88
C SER A 149 2.97 20.83 -7.33
N GLY A 150 2.51 20.85 -6.06
CA GLY A 150 2.17 22.10 -5.35
C GLY A 150 3.38 23.02 -5.15
N ILE A 151 4.52 22.48 -4.69
CA ILE A 151 5.77 23.24 -4.55
C ILE A 151 6.17 23.90 -5.88
N LYS A 152 6.03 23.16 -6.99
CA LYS A 152 6.37 23.62 -8.33
C LYS A 152 5.30 24.50 -8.99
N LYS A 153 4.16 24.69 -8.35
CA LYS A 153 2.97 25.40 -8.89
C LYS A 153 2.52 24.82 -10.24
N GLN A 154 2.56 23.50 -10.38
CA GLN A 154 2.04 22.81 -11.56
C GLN A 154 0.50 22.85 -11.54
N SER A 155 -0.11 22.48 -12.67
CA SER A 155 -1.57 22.45 -12.77
C SER A 155 -2.21 21.46 -11.80
N LEU A 156 -3.15 21.92 -10.98
CA LEU A 156 -3.99 21.07 -10.10
C LEU A 156 -4.94 20.18 -10.92
N LEU A 157 -5.25 20.54 -12.16
CA LEU A 157 -6.15 19.75 -13.03
C LEU A 157 -5.68 18.31 -13.22
N LYS A 158 -4.38 18.01 -13.00
CA LYS A 158 -3.86 16.64 -12.99
C LYS A 158 -4.55 15.73 -11.98
N VAL A 159 -5.22 16.27 -10.95
CA VAL A 159 -6.01 15.48 -9.99
C VAL A 159 -7.14 14.73 -10.72
N LEU A 160 -7.70 15.28 -11.79
CA LEU A 160 -8.73 14.60 -12.57
C LEU A 160 -8.26 13.30 -13.23
N LEU A 161 -6.95 13.11 -13.39
CA LEU A 161 -6.36 11.86 -13.89
C LEU A 161 -6.31 10.78 -12.80
N VAL A 162 -6.42 11.13 -11.52
CA VAL A 162 -6.33 10.15 -10.42
C VAL A 162 -7.40 9.08 -10.54
N PRO A 163 -8.71 9.40 -10.61
CA PRO A 163 -9.74 8.39 -10.73
C PRO A 163 -9.63 7.60 -12.05
N LEU A 164 -9.21 8.23 -13.15
CA LEU A 164 -9.03 7.57 -14.44
C LEU A 164 -7.92 6.51 -14.42
N ILE A 165 -6.94 6.66 -13.53
CA ILE A 165 -5.84 5.69 -13.37
C ILE A 165 -6.17 4.69 -12.26
N ILE A 166 -6.66 5.16 -11.11
CA ILE A 166 -6.88 4.33 -9.93
C ILE A 166 -8.02 3.33 -10.12
N ILE A 167 -9.12 3.71 -10.80
CA ILE A 167 -10.26 2.80 -10.98
C ILE A 167 -9.85 1.56 -11.81
N PRO A 168 -9.30 1.68 -13.04
CA PRO A 168 -8.91 0.48 -13.80
C PRO A 168 -7.76 -0.29 -13.12
N TYR A 169 -6.80 0.40 -12.50
CA TYR A 169 -5.73 -0.23 -11.74
C TYR A 169 -6.29 -1.02 -10.54
N GLY A 170 -7.19 -0.41 -9.77
CA GLY A 170 -7.86 -1.04 -8.63
C GLY A 170 -8.71 -2.25 -9.04
N LEU A 171 -9.41 -2.19 -10.17
CA LEU A 171 -10.16 -3.33 -10.72
C LEU A 171 -9.23 -4.50 -11.07
N ILE A 172 -8.12 -4.23 -11.77
CA ILE A 172 -7.15 -5.26 -12.16
C ILE A 172 -6.55 -5.92 -10.90
N LEU A 173 -6.06 -5.11 -9.96
CA LEU A 173 -5.51 -5.63 -8.70
C LEU A 173 -6.58 -6.32 -7.85
N GLY A 174 -7.78 -5.76 -7.78
CA GLY A 174 -8.90 -6.35 -7.05
C GLY A 174 -9.22 -7.75 -7.58
N TYR A 175 -9.33 -7.91 -8.89
CA TYR A 175 -9.55 -9.21 -9.50
C TYR A 175 -8.41 -10.20 -9.22
N LEU A 176 -7.15 -9.75 -9.32
CA LEU A 176 -5.99 -10.58 -8.99
C LEU A 176 -6.00 -11.02 -7.52
N PHE A 177 -6.21 -10.10 -6.58
CA PHE A 177 -6.28 -10.42 -5.15
C PHE A 177 -7.44 -11.34 -4.82
N TYR A 178 -8.60 -11.11 -5.42
CA TYR A 178 -9.75 -11.97 -5.25
C TYR A 178 -9.50 -13.40 -5.77
N SER A 179 -8.83 -13.54 -6.92
CA SER A 179 -8.49 -14.84 -7.50
C SER A 179 -7.58 -15.70 -6.62
N ILE A 180 -6.75 -15.05 -5.79
CA ILE A 180 -5.83 -15.74 -4.86
C ILE A 180 -6.33 -15.76 -3.40
N LYS A 181 -7.58 -15.33 -3.15
CA LYS A 181 -8.09 -15.20 -1.77
C LYS A 181 -8.07 -16.51 -0.98
N GLU A 182 -8.45 -17.62 -1.60
CA GLU A 182 -8.49 -18.92 -0.93
C GLU A 182 -7.10 -19.46 -0.58
N PRO A 183 -6.10 -19.45 -1.50
CA PRO A 183 -4.72 -19.71 -1.14
C PRO A 183 -4.19 -18.80 -0.04
N LEU A 184 -4.54 -17.50 -0.09
CA LEU A 184 -4.07 -16.53 0.89
C LEU A 184 -4.68 -16.76 2.28
N LYS A 185 -5.98 -17.04 2.37
CA LYS A 185 -6.64 -17.41 3.63
C LYS A 185 -5.98 -18.64 4.25
N ARG A 186 -5.80 -19.71 3.47
CA ARG A 186 -5.09 -20.93 3.92
C ARG A 186 -3.67 -20.63 4.40
N ALA A 187 -2.95 -19.75 3.72
CA ALA A 187 -1.61 -19.35 4.13
C ALA A 187 -1.61 -18.59 5.46
N ILE A 188 -2.57 -17.71 5.69
CA ILE A 188 -2.72 -16.94 6.95
C ILE A 188 -3.08 -17.88 8.10
N GLU A 189 -3.97 -18.85 7.87
CA GLU A 189 -4.42 -19.82 8.87
C GLU A 189 -3.34 -20.86 9.21
N SER A 190 -2.39 -21.09 8.30
CA SER A 190 -1.29 -22.05 8.48
C SER A 190 0.06 -21.35 8.66
N PRO A 191 0.50 -21.13 9.91
CA PRO A 191 1.80 -20.52 10.18
C PRO A 191 2.99 -21.24 9.54
N TYR A 192 2.90 -22.57 9.45
CA TYR A 192 3.93 -23.38 8.81
C TYR A 192 4.03 -23.14 7.31
N LEU A 193 2.89 -22.94 6.64
CA LEU A 193 2.84 -22.63 5.22
C LEU A 193 3.47 -21.26 4.93
N MET A 194 3.18 -20.25 5.76
CA MET A 194 3.80 -18.93 5.63
C MET A 194 5.31 -18.97 5.83
N ILE A 195 5.80 -19.69 6.84
CA ILE A 195 7.25 -19.88 7.05
C ILE A 195 7.88 -20.53 5.81
N THR A 196 7.24 -21.56 5.28
CA THR A 196 7.72 -22.27 4.07
C THR A 196 7.82 -21.33 2.87
N VAL A 197 6.81 -20.51 2.63
CA VAL A 197 6.81 -19.50 1.55
C VAL A 197 7.95 -18.49 1.72
N ILE A 198 8.18 -18.01 2.94
CA ILE A 198 9.28 -17.07 3.22
C ILE A 198 10.64 -17.74 3.00
N ILE A 199 10.81 -19.01 3.40
CA ILE A 199 12.04 -19.76 3.17
C ILE A 199 12.29 -19.94 1.67
N ILE A 200 11.26 -20.30 0.91
CA ILE A 200 11.37 -20.43 -0.56
C ILE A 200 11.78 -19.07 -1.17
N TRP A 201 11.19 -17.96 -0.71
CA TRP A 201 11.57 -16.62 -1.16
C TRP A 201 13.04 -16.30 -0.87
N ILE A 202 13.54 -16.65 0.33
CA ILE A 202 14.96 -16.50 0.69
C ILE A 202 15.84 -17.30 -0.29
N LEU A 203 15.48 -18.57 -0.56
CA LEU A 203 16.23 -19.44 -1.45
C LEU A 203 16.28 -18.90 -2.88
N ILE A 204 15.13 -18.49 -3.44
CA ILE A 204 15.04 -17.91 -4.78
C ILE A 204 15.91 -16.65 -4.88
N THR A 205 15.77 -15.73 -3.91
CA THR A 205 16.53 -14.48 -3.91
C THR A 205 18.04 -14.74 -3.79
N PHE A 206 18.42 -15.75 -3.02
CA PHE A 206 19.82 -16.17 -2.89
C PHE A 206 20.37 -16.75 -4.18
N LEU A 207 19.61 -17.61 -4.88
CA LEU A 207 19.99 -18.20 -6.16
C LEU A 207 20.16 -17.14 -7.26
N ILE A 208 19.18 -16.22 -7.39
CA ILE A 208 19.25 -15.14 -8.38
C ILE A 208 20.48 -14.27 -8.16
N LYS A 209 20.77 -13.93 -6.90
CA LYS A 209 21.91 -13.08 -6.55
C LYS A 209 23.26 -13.76 -6.79
N ASN A 210 23.30 -15.09 -6.75
CA ASN A 210 24.51 -15.85 -7.07
C ASN A 210 24.75 -15.98 -8.58
N LYS A 211 23.71 -15.94 -9.40
CA LYS A 211 23.81 -16.05 -10.87
C LYS A 211 24.31 -14.76 -11.52
N ASN A 212 24.18 -13.63 -10.84
CA ASN A 212 24.57 -12.29 -11.33
C ASN A 212 25.96 -11.84 -10.82
N LYS A 213 26.79 -12.79 -10.38
CA LYS A 213 28.22 -12.64 -10.07
C LYS A 213 29.07 -13.50 -10.99
#